data_1c0662ccfda4ebd333b30bf930ba98fe
#
_entry.id   1c0662ccfda4ebd333b30bf930ba98fe
#
_cell.length_a   1.000
_cell.length_b   1.000
_cell.length_c   1.000
_cell.angle_alpha   90.00
_cell.angle_beta   90.00
_cell.angle_gamma   90.00
#
_symmetry.space_group_name_H-M   'P 1'
#
loop_
_entity.id
_entity.type
_entity.pdbx_description
1 polymer ?
#
loop_
_entity_poly.entity_id
_entity_poly.type
_entity_poly.pdbx_seq_one_letter_code
_entity_poly.pdbx_strand_id
1 'polypeptide(L)'
;MTGKANNMRFYELNGEVIGVPIPAVTNNPKTEAQMKQRIKMNNILNTYKYIKGYLQQNFEGIIGNKNASSFFRSYNLMKTPVWLSQTQKESYKFVLAPYVMAQGRIPTVGYEFRDSVFVSDINIGSLEINAETEESMLSSIICDSKEGWANNDTLQIILLKQKRIGVSDEDIELPKCCSFIVTLDKASRTKICDIPVLESLSQLPRFSLCSVNGKLAVRVEDSEEYTYAFAIVHGRGQGRDKIVSSQQLCLSDTALYDSYCSNEAFNKAYESYK
;
A
#
# COMPACT_ATOMS: atom_id res chain seq x y z
N MET A 1 7.46 -9.16 -32.02
CA MET A 1 8.26 -8.12 -32.75
C MET A 1 7.59 -6.77 -32.52
N THR A 2 8.31 -5.76 -32.04
CA THR A 2 7.77 -4.40 -31.86
C THR A 2 8.62 -3.43 -32.64
N GLY A 3 8.01 -2.49 -33.37
CA GLY A 3 8.76 -1.51 -34.17
C GLY A 3 7.89 -0.45 -34.80
N LYS A 4 8.53 0.48 -35.50
CA LYS A 4 7.88 1.51 -36.34
C LYS A 4 8.41 1.37 -37.76
N ALA A 5 7.51 1.39 -38.73
CA ALA A 5 7.86 1.48 -40.14
C ALA A 5 6.90 2.42 -40.81
N ASN A 6 7.43 3.45 -41.49
CA ASN A 6 6.65 4.55 -42.07
C ASN A 6 5.69 5.18 -41.02
N ASN A 7 4.43 5.38 -41.37
CA ASN A 7 3.40 5.92 -40.47
C ASN A 7 2.66 4.83 -39.67
N MET A 8 3.24 3.66 -39.50
CA MET A 8 2.65 2.55 -38.73
C MET A 8 3.50 2.16 -37.54
N ARG A 9 2.85 1.85 -36.44
CA ARG A 9 3.42 1.23 -35.26
C ARG A 9 2.95 -0.21 -35.18
N PHE A 10 3.88 -1.14 -35.02
CA PHE A 10 3.60 -2.57 -34.88
C PHE A 10 3.83 -3.00 -33.42
N TYR A 11 2.93 -3.79 -32.88
CA TYR A 11 3.09 -4.45 -31.61
C TYR A 11 2.48 -5.85 -31.66
N GLU A 12 2.96 -6.71 -30.79
CA GLU A 12 2.47 -8.07 -30.67
C GLU A 12 1.41 -8.14 -29.57
N LEU A 13 0.27 -8.71 -29.88
CA LEU A 13 -0.81 -8.97 -28.94
C LEU A 13 -1.28 -10.40 -29.16
N ASN A 14 -1.21 -11.23 -28.11
CA ASN A 14 -1.61 -12.64 -28.14
C ASN A 14 -0.96 -13.48 -29.26
N GLY A 15 0.29 -13.17 -29.63
CA GLY A 15 1.03 -13.86 -30.68
C GLY A 15 0.78 -13.34 -32.09
N GLU A 16 -0.11 -12.36 -32.26
CA GLU A 16 -0.38 -11.70 -33.55
C GLU A 16 0.32 -10.33 -33.61
N VAL A 17 0.85 -10.00 -34.78
CA VAL A 17 1.45 -8.68 -35.03
C VAL A 17 0.38 -7.73 -35.53
N ILE A 18 0.06 -6.74 -34.72
CA ILE A 18 -0.94 -5.73 -35.02
C ILE A 18 -0.24 -4.46 -35.48
N GLY A 19 -0.61 -3.97 -36.67
CA GLY A 19 -0.19 -2.68 -37.21
C GLY A 19 -1.27 -1.61 -36.98
N VAL A 20 -0.90 -0.50 -36.32
CA VAL A 20 -1.78 0.65 -36.17
C VAL A 20 -1.16 1.90 -36.78
N PRO A 21 -1.95 2.74 -37.48
CA PRO A 21 -1.44 3.98 -38.04
C PRO A 21 -1.03 4.92 -36.88
N ILE A 22 0.10 5.61 -37.10
CA ILE A 22 0.54 6.68 -36.20
C ILE A 22 -0.12 7.99 -36.69
N PRO A 23 -0.90 8.67 -35.86
CA PRO A 23 -1.46 9.98 -36.24
C PRO A 23 -0.34 10.95 -36.55
N ALA A 24 -0.47 11.69 -37.67
CA ALA A 24 0.51 12.70 -38.10
C ALA A 24 0.67 13.81 -37.05
N VAL A 25 -0.40 14.15 -36.37
CA VAL A 25 -0.43 15.14 -35.27
C VAL A 25 -1.25 14.58 -34.14
N THR A 26 -0.64 14.53 -32.95
CA THR A 26 -1.35 14.20 -31.73
C THR A 26 -1.76 15.48 -31.02
N ASN A 27 -3.03 15.84 -31.13
CA ASN A 27 -3.57 16.97 -30.39
C ASN A 27 -3.65 16.60 -28.90
N ASN A 28 -3.01 17.42 -28.07
CA ASN A 28 -3.03 17.27 -26.62
C ASN A 28 -3.53 18.57 -25.96
N PRO A 29 -4.84 18.81 -25.97
CA PRO A 29 -5.42 20.12 -25.61
C PRO A 29 -5.25 20.46 -24.12
N LYS A 30 -4.77 19.53 -23.28
CA LYS A 30 -4.61 19.76 -21.84
C LYS A 30 -5.86 20.35 -21.17
N THR A 31 -7.05 19.90 -21.58
CA THR A 31 -8.29 20.37 -20.92
C THR A 31 -8.24 20.05 -19.42
N GLU A 32 -8.96 20.83 -18.61
CA GLU A 32 -9.01 20.63 -17.16
C GLU A 32 -9.38 19.19 -16.80
N ALA A 33 -10.40 18.61 -17.45
CA ALA A 33 -10.81 17.22 -17.24
C ALA A 33 -9.69 16.21 -17.53
N GLN A 34 -8.94 16.41 -18.61
CA GLN A 34 -7.80 15.55 -18.95
C GLN A 34 -6.67 15.71 -17.93
N MET A 35 -6.38 16.93 -17.52
CA MET A 35 -5.34 17.19 -16.52
C MET A 35 -5.72 16.61 -15.16
N LYS A 36 -6.99 16.70 -14.78
CA LYS A 36 -7.51 16.07 -13.56
C LYS A 36 -7.21 14.55 -13.51
N GLN A 37 -7.45 13.85 -14.62
CA GLN A 37 -7.12 12.41 -14.69
C GLN A 37 -5.61 12.15 -14.71
N ARG A 38 -4.84 12.97 -15.41
CA ARG A 38 -3.37 12.82 -15.47
C ARG A 38 -2.71 13.03 -14.12
N ILE A 39 -3.10 14.07 -13.38
CA ILE A 39 -2.55 14.39 -12.06
C ILE A 39 -2.87 13.26 -11.07
N LYS A 40 -4.11 12.78 -11.03
CA LYS A 40 -4.47 11.58 -10.23
C LYS A 40 -3.59 10.38 -10.58
N MET A 41 -3.44 10.11 -11.88
CA MET A 41 -2.64 8.97 -12.35
C MET A 41 -1.19 9.10 -11.90
N ASN A 42 -0.61 10.30 -11.92
CA ASN A 42 0.77 10.52 -11.52
C ASN A 42 1.02 10.12 -10.06
N ASN A 43 0.13 10.54 -9.13
CA ASN A 43 0.23 10.14 -7.74
C ASN A 43 0.16 8.61 -7.59
N ILE A 44 -0.84 7.97 -8.20
CA ILE A 44 -1.00 6.51 -8.13
C ILE A 44 0.21 5.76 -8.69
N LEU A 45 0.80 6.25 -9.78
CA LEU A 45 2.00 5.64 -10.36
C LEU A 45 3.23 5.81 -9.47
N ASN A 46 3.43 6.99 -8.87
CA ASN A 46 4.52 7.24 -7.94
C ASN A 46 4.37 6.37 -6.70
N THR A 47 3.18 6.35 -6.10
CA THR A 47 2.86 5.49 -4.96
C THR A 47 3.18 4.03 -5.28
N TYR A 48 2.64 3.51 -6.40
CA TYR A 48 2.87 2.12 -6.79
C TYR A 48 4.35 1.79 -6.98
N LYS A 49 5.10 2.66 -7.67
CA LYS A 49 6.54 2.45 -7.87
C LYS A 49 7.28 2.26 -6.55
N TYR A 50 6.90 3.03 -5.55
CA TYR A 50 7.54 3.01 -4.24
C TYR A 50 7.15 1.77 -3.42
N ILE A 51 5.84 1.47 -3.35
CA ILE A 51 5.33 0.39 -2.49
C ILE A 51 5.20 -0.97 -3.18
N LYS A 52 5.56 -1.09 -4.48
CA LYS A 52 5.37 -2.33 -5.27
C LYS A 52 5.98 -3.58 -4.62
N GLY A 53 7.11 -3.44 -3.91
CA GLY A 53 7.77 -4.53 -3.20
C GLY A 53 6.89 -5.13 -2.08
N TYR A 54 6.02 -4.32 -1.50
CA TYR A 54 5.11 -4.71 -0.42
C TYR A 54 3.76 -5.24 -0.93
N LEU A 55 3.47 -5.05 -2.23
CA LEU A 55 2.21 -5.45 -2.86
C LEU A 55 2.28 -6.79 -3.58
N GLN A 56 3.41 -7.49 -3.48
CA GLN A 56 3.58 -8.78 -4.14
C GLN A 56 2.52 -9.76 -3.65
N GLN A 57 1.72 -10.27 -4.60
CA GLN A 57 0.66 -11.26 -4.32
C GLN A 57 -0.47 -10.77 -3.40
N ASN A 58 -0.69 -9.47 -3.27
CA ASN A 58 -1.78 -8.90 -2.47
C ASN A 58 -3.09 -8.73 -3.27
N PHE A 59 -3.09 -9.09 -4.54
CA PHE A 59 -4.29 -9.06 -5.39
C PHE A 59 -4.53 -10.46 -5.95
N GLU A 60 -5.71 -11.01 -5.74
CA GLU A 60 -6.04 -12.35 -6.22
C GLU A 60 -6.01 -12.44 -7.75
N GLY A 61 -5.62 -13.62 -8.27
CA GLY A 61 -5.55 -13.89 -9.70
C GLY A 61 -4.35 -13.28 -10.41
N ILE A 62 -3.41 -12.69 -9.68
CA ILE A 62 -2.19 -12.09 -10.23
C ILE A 62 -0.99 -12.96 -9.92
N ILE A 63 -0.21 -13.22 -10.97
CA ILE A 63 1.06 -13.91 -10.85
C ILE A 63 2.18 -12.97 -11.25
N GLY A 64 3.01 -12.63 -10.27
CA GLY A 64 4.12 -11.71 -10.44
C GLY A 64 3.66 -10.25 -10.60
N ASN A 65 4.60 -9.38 -10.91
CA ASN A 65 4.39 -7.93 -10.90
C ASN A 65 3.66 -7.37 -12.15
N LYS A 66 3.41 -8.18 -13.17
CA LYS A 66 2.94 -7.65 -14.47
C LYS A 66 1.57 -6.96 -14.39
N ASN A 67 0.67 -7.47 -13.55
CA ASN A 67 -0.71 -6.96 -13.46
C ASN A 67 -1.02 -6.23 -12.16
N ALA A 68 -0.18 -6.34 -11.12
CA ALA A 68 -0.40 -5.70 -9.84
C ALA A 68 -0.55 -4.17 -9.96
N SER A 69 0.23 -3.53 -10.85
CA SER A 69 0.09 -2.09 -11.14
C SER A 69 -1.29 -1.72 -11.69
N SER A 70 -1.85 -2.55 -12.57
CA SER A 70 -3.17 -2.31 -13.15
C SER A 70 -4.27 -2.45 -12.11
N PHE A 71 -4.18 -3.44 -11.23
CA PHE A 71 -5.13 -3.64 -10.14
C PHE A 71 -5.02 -2.52 -9.09
N PHE A 72 -3.81 -2.19 -8.64
CA PHE A 72 -3.61 -1.07 -7.73
C PHE A 72 -4.20 0.24 -8.28
N ARG A 73 -3.97 0.53 -9.57
CA ARG A 73 -4.57 1.69 -10.23
C ARG A 73 -6.09 1.63 -10.25
N SER A 74 -6.68 0.50 -10.66
CA SER A 74 -8.14 0.39 -10.79
C SER A 74 -8.86 0.59 -9.46
N TYR A 75 -8.29 0.10 -8.35
CA TYR A 75 -8.88 0.25 -7.03
C TYR A 75 -8.67 1.63 -6.43
N ASN A 76 -7.60 2.34 -6.78
CA ASN A 76 -7.23 3.59 -6.10
C ASN A 76 -7.50 4.86 -6.91
N LEU A 77 -7.52 4.80 -8.25
CA LEU A 77 -7.61 6.00 -9.10
C LEU A 77 -8.84 6.86 -8.84
N MET A 78 -9.97 6.25 -8.52
CA MET A 78 -11.22 6.98 -8.28
C MET A 78 -11.48 7.25 -6.80
N LYS A 79 -10.89 6.46 -5.90
CA LYS A 79 -11.17 6.50 -4.46
C LYS A 79 -10.26 7.44 -3.69
N THR A 80 -9.03 7.63 -4.14
CA THR A 80 -7.99 8.38 -3.43
C THR A 80 -7.42 9.50 -4.31
N PRO A 81 -8.17 10.57 -4.57
CA PRO A 81 -7.66 11.70 -5.33
C PRO A 81 -6.58 12.42 -4.53
N VAL A 82 -5.38 12.52 -5.10
CA VAL A 82 -4.28 13.32 -4.58
C VAL A 82 -3.72 14.15 -5.73
N TRP A 83 -3.55 15.44 -5.49
CA TRP A 83 -3.16 16.40 -6.51
C TRP A 83 -1.71 16.86 -6.30
N LEU A 84 -0.79 16.26 -7.05
CA LEU A 84 0.63 16.61 -7.00
C LEU A 84 0.97 17.65 -8.06
N SER A 85 1.82 18.62 -7.69
CA SER A 85 2.43 19.55 -8.64
C SER A 85 3.35 18.82 -9.62
N GLN A 86 3.74 19.51 -10.70
CA GLN A 86 4.67 18.95 -11.67
C GLN A 86 6.01 18.60 -11.02
N THR A 87 6.55 19.48 -10.17
CA THR A 87 7.81 19.27 -9.45
C THR A 87 7.74 18.05 -8.55
N GLN A 88 6.66 17.91 -7.77
CA GLN A 88 6.44 16.76 -6.89
C GLN A 88 6.34 15.45 -7.67
N LYS A 89 5.64 15.45 -8.80
CA LYS A 89 5.57 14.29 -9.73
C LYS A 89 6.94 13.91 -10.24
N GLU A 90 7.73 14.86 -10.72
CA GLU A 90 9.06 14.63 -11.30
C GLU A 90 10.07 14.14 -10.25
N SER A 91 9.92 14.57 -9.01
CA SER A 91 10.67 14.09 -7.85
C SER A 91 10.12 12.79 -7.27
N TYR A 92 9.19 12.12 -7.96
CA TYR A 92 8.58 10.85 -7.53
C TYR A 92 7.90 10.91 -6.15
N LYS A 93 7.50 12.08 -5.71
CA LYS A 93 6.79 12.27 -4.44
C LYS A 93 5.41 11.64 -4.49
N PHE A 94 4.88 11.28 -3.34
CA PHE A 94 3.49 10.87 -3.14
C PHE A 94 3.06 11.14 -1.71
N VAL A 95 1.76 11.15 -1.48
CA VAL A 95 1.15 11.42 -0.18
C VAL A 95 0.49 10.15 0.33
N LEU A 96 0.65 9.86 1.62
CA LEU A 96 -0.10 8.77 2.27
C LEU A 96 -1.60 9.06 2.19
N ALA A 97 -2.33 8.09 1.69
CA ALA A 97 -3.77 8.14 1.53
C ALA A 97 -4.35 6.76 1.86
N PRO A 98 -5.66 6.63 2.04
CA PRO A 98 -6.29 5.33 2.34
C PRO A 98 -6.29 4.42 1.10
N TYR A 99 -5.09 4.04 0.63
CA TYR A 99 -4.94 3.17 -0.53
C TYR A 99 -5.40 1.75 -0.23
N VAL A 100 -6.08 1.14 -1.21
CA VAL A 100 -6.35 -0.29 -1.23
C VAL A 100 -5.02 -1.02 -1.48
N MET A 101 -4.57 -1.77 -0.49
CA MET A 101 -3.29 -2.48 -0.48
C MET A 101 -3.42 -3.95 -0.85
N ALA A 102 -4.61 -4.50 -0.69
CA ALA A 102 -4.93 -5.88 -1.03
C ALA A 102 -6.40 -6.00 -1.45
N GLN A 103 -6.69 -6.95 -2.34
CA GLN A 103 -8.06 -7.25 -2.76
C GLN A 103 -8.21 -8.74 -3.00
N GLY A 104 -9.10 -9.36 -2.27
CA GLY A 104 -9.39 -10.77 -2.38
C GLY A 104 -10.65 -11.16 -1.62
N ARG A 105 -10.86 -12.45 -1.45
CA ARG A 105 -12.10 -13.05 -0.92
C ARG A 105 -12.02 -13.51 0.52
N ILE A 106 -10.84 -13.49 1.15
CA ILE A 106 -10.76 -13.74 2.60
C ILE A 106 -11.46 -12.56 3.32
N PRO A 107 -12.18 -12.82 4.43
CA PRO A 107 -12.76 -11.76 5.24
C PRO A 107 -11.73 -10.68 5.60
N THR A 108 -12.16 -9.43 5.58
CA THR A 108 -11.34 -8.27 5.92
C THR A 108 -10.97 -8.32 7.40
N VAL A 109 -9.71 -8.05 7.71
CA VAL A 109 -9.26 -7.79 9.09
C VAL A 109 -9.60 -6.34 9.39
N GLY A 110 -10.39 -6.10 10.43
CA GLY A 110 -10.69 -4.75 10.92
C GLY A 110 -9.52 -4.19 11.72
N TYR A 111 -9.29 -2.89 11.60
CA TYR A 111 -8.35 -2.17 12.46
C TYR A 111 -8.70 -0.69 12.54
N GLU A 112 -8.33 -0.08 13.65
CA GLU A 112 -8.54 1.34 13.93
C GLU A 112 -7.32 1.94 14.62
N PHE A 113 -7.17 3.25 14.53
CA PHE A 113 -6.11 3.98 15.24
C PHE A 113 -6.70 4.69 16.47
N ARG A 114 -6.09 4.44 17.63
CA ARG A 114 -6.42 5.09 18.91
C ARG A 114 -5.16 5.20 19.77
N ASP A 115 -4.97 6.32 20.44
CA ASP A 115 -3.93 6.51 21.45
C ASP A 115 -2.53 6.03 21.02
N SER A 116 -2.12 6.43 19.81
CA SER A 116 -0.83 6.06 19.19
C SER A 116 -0.67 4.55 18.93
N VAL A 117 -1.79 3.83 18.80
CA VAL A 117 -1.81 2.39 18.52
C VAL A 117 -2.78 2.06 17.41
N PHE A 118 -2.35 1.26 16.44
CA PHE A 118 -3.26 0.58 15.50
C PHE A 118 -3.71 -0.73 16.14
N VAL A 119 -4.98 -0.83 16.46
CA VAL A 119 -5.58 -2.02 17.09
C VAL A 119 -6.37 -2.79 16.03
N SER A 120 -6.04 -4.07 15.83
CA SER A 120 -6.80 -4.94 14.94
C SER A 120 -7.94 -5.66 15.67
N ASP A 121 -8.83 -6.29 14.92
CA ASP A 121 -9.85 -7.19 15.46
C ASP A 121 -9.34 -8.63 15.73
N ILE A 122 -8.07 -8.91 15.40
CA ILE A 122 -7.45 -10.23 15.62
C ILE A 122 -7.32 -10.47 17.13
N ASN A 123 -8.01 -11.48 17.60
CA ASN A 123 -7.97 -11.87 19.03
C ASN A 123 -6.71 -12.69 19.33
N ILE A 124 -5.92 -12.23 20.28
CA ILE A 124 -4.72 -12.91 20.79
C ILE A 124 -4.84 -13.24 22.30
N GLY A 125 -6.04 -13.10 22.86
CA GLY A 125 -6.33 -13.45 24.24
C GLY A 125 -5.46 -12.70 25.25
N SER A 126 -4.87 -13.41 26.19
CA SER A 126 -3.99 -12.86 27.21
C SER A 126 -2.51 -12.86 26.81
N LEU A 127 -2.17 -13.14 25.54
CA LEU A 127 -0.78 -13.15 25.10
C LEU A 127 -0.21 -11.73 25.13
N GLU A 128 0.85 -11.54 25.90
CA GLU A 128 1.68 -10.34 25.84
C GLU A 128 2.83 -10.58 24.89
N ILE A 129 2.93 -9.74 23.87
CA ILE A 129 3.99 -9.85 22.85
C ILE A 129 5.25 -9.15 23.36
N ASN A 130 6.34 -9.89 23.42
CA ASN A 130 7.66 -9.42 23.84
C ASN A 130 8.77 -10.05 22.97
N ALA A 131 10.03 -9.78 23.29
CA ALA A 131 11.18 -10.27 22.51
C ALA A 131 11.29 -11.82 22.49
N GLU A 132 10.73 -12.50 23.49
CA GLU A 132 10.78 -13.98 23.59
C GLU A 132 9.55 -14.65 22.95
N THR A 133 8.57 -13.89 22.45
CA THR A 133 7.35 -14.44 21.86
C THR A 133 7.67 -15.15 20.54
N GLU A 134 7.38 -16.44 20.48
CA GLU A 134 7.52 -17.26 19.26
C GLU A 134 6.27 -17.16 18.37
N GLU A 135 6.45 -17.34 17.06
CA GLU A 135 5.34 -17.42 16.11
C GLU A 135 4.34 -18.51 16.49
N SER A 136 4.81 -19.64 17.04
CA SER A 136 3.94 -20.74 17.49
C SER A 136 2.93 -20.33 18.55
N MET A 137 3.32 -19.44 19.48
CA MET A 137 2.43 -18.94 20.54
C MET A 137 1.30 -18.11 19.92
N LEU A 138 1.64 -17.17 19.05
CA LEU A 138 0.68 -16.33 18.34
C LEU A 138 -0.23 -17.17 17.44
N SER A 139 0.37 -18.10 16.67
CA SER A 139 -0.32 -18.99 15.73
C SER A 139 -1.34 -19.87 16.41
N SER A 140 -0.99 -20.44 17.57
CA SER A 140 -1.91 -21.29 18.32
C SER A 140 -3.18 -20.54 18.71
N ILE A 141 -3.03 -19.35 19.28
CA ILE A 141 -4.18 -18.55 19.72
C ILE A 141 -5.04 -18.11 18.55
N ILE A 142 -4.44 -17.57 17.49
CA ILE A 142 -5.19 -17.07 16.33
C ILE A 142 -5.92 -18.22 15.63
N CYS A 143 -5.24 -19.35 15.36
CA CYS A 143 -5.85 -20.48 14.67
C CYS A 143 -6.93 -21.18 15.50
N ASP A 144 -6.85 -21.12 16.83
CA ASP A 144 -7.83 -21.73 17.72
C ASP A 144 -9.04 -20.82 18.00
N SER A 145 -8.99 -19.55 17.58
CA SER A 145 -10.06 -18.56 17.79
C SER A 145 -11.35 -18.84 16.99
N LYS A 146 -11.37 -19.81 16.08
CA LYS A 146 -12.47 -20.19 15.19
C LYS A 146 -12.90 -19.10 14.18
N GLU A 147 -12.11 -18.06 14.01
CA GLU A 147 -12.41 -16.91 13.13
C GLU A 147 -11.97 -17.14 11.67
N GLY A 148 -11.85 -18.40 11.22
CA GLY A 148 -11.50 -18.73 9.84
C GLY A 148 -10.01 -18.73 9.52
N TRP A 149 -9.15 -18.71 10.53
CA TRP A 149 -7.70 -18.82 10.42
C TRP A 149 -7.24 -20.25 10.31
N ALA A 150 -6.16 -20.49 9.58
CA ALA A 150 -5.58 -21.81 9.41
C ALA A 150 -4.07 -21.81 9.63
N ASN A 151 -3.53 -22.97 9.98
CA ASN A 151 -2.08 -23.16 10.03
C ASN A 151 -1.48 -22.91 8.64
N ASN A 152 -0.34 -22.24 8.60
CA ASN A 152 0.34 -21.72 7.39
C ASN A 152 -0.34 -20.52 6.70
N ASP A 153 -1.38 -19.93 7.28
CA ASP A 153 -1.84 -18.61 6.84
C ASP A 153 -0.75 -17.56 7.14
N THR A 154 -0.78 -16.48 6.42
CA THR A 154 0.19 -15.39 6.58
C THR A 154 -0.50 -14.10 6.99
N LEU A 155 0.14 -13.37 7.90
CA LEU A 155 -0.19 -12.00 8.26
C LEU A 155 0.91 -11.09 7.74
N GLN A 156 0.66 -10.38 6.65
CA GLN A 156 1.55 -9.33 6.21
C GLN A 156 1.16 -8.03 6.91
N ILE A 157 2.06 -7.51 7.71
CA ILE A 157 1.91 -6.22 8.40
C ILE A 157 2.67 -5.18 7.59
N ILE A 158 2.00 -4.09 7.26
CA ILE A 158 2.54 -2.98 6.48
C ILE A 158 2.37 -1.71 7.30
N LEU A 159 3.47 -0.99 7.53
CA LEU A 159 3.48 0.31 8.19
C LEU A 159 4.23 1.32 7.32
N LEU A 160 3.62 2.48 7.10
CA LEU A 160 4.23 3.62 6.44
C LEU A 160 4.25 4.80 7.40
N LYS A 161 5.32 5.61 7.36
CA LYS A 161 5.50 6.82 8.15
C LYS A 161 5.86 7.97 7.21
N GLN A 162 5.12 9.07 7.24
CA GLN A 162 5.38 10.26 6.43
C GLN A 162 5.38 11.49 7.32
N LYS A 163 6.37 12.36 7.15
CA LYS A 163 6.43 13.61 7.89
C LYS A 163 5.30 14.54 7.43
N ARG A 164 4.59 15.10 8.39
CA ARG A 164 3.64 16.18 8.16
C ARG A 164 4.46 17.45 7.95
N ILE A 165 4.43 18.02 6.76
CA ILE A 165 5.20 19.21 6.48
C ILE A 165 4.33 20.44 6.75
N GLY A 166 4.93 21.43 7.41
CA GLY A 166 4.37 22.77 7.50
C GLY A 166 4.49 23.49 6.15
N VAL A 167 3.37 23.93 5.65
CA VAL A 167 3.10 25.10 4.78
C VAL A 167 3.83 25.32 3.46
N SER A 168 4.98 24.73 3.13
CA SER A 168 5.55 24.89 1.78
C SER A 168 5.44 23.60 0.98
N ASP A 169 4.72 23.69 -0.16
CA ASP A 169 4.40 22.54 -1.03
C ASP A 169 5.60 21.87 -1.70
N GLU A 170 6.79 22.41 -1.58
CA GLU A 170 7.98 21.87 -2.24
C GLU A 170 8.61 20.72 -1.48
N ASP A 171 8.29 20.55 -0.20
CA ASP A 171 9.04 19.69 0.74
C ASP A 171 8.30 18.44 1.22
N ILE A 172 7.42 17.81 0.43
CA ILE A 172 6.89 16.50 0.80
C ILE A 172 8.06 15.51 0.90
N GLU A 173 8.30 14.99 2.10
CA GLU A 173 9.22 13.87 2.26
C GLU A 173 8.62 12.58 1.72
N LEU A 174 9.46 11.70 1.16
CA LEU A 174 9.02 10.37 0.79
C LEU A 174 8.67 9.58 2.05
N PRO A 175 7.52 8.89 2.08
CA PRO A 175 7.19 8.04 3.20
C PRO A 175 8.25 6.97 3.41
N LYS A 176 8.55 6.65 4.65
CA LYS A 176 9.30 5.45 5.01
C LYS A 176 8.32 4.29 5.10
N CYS A 177 8.70 3.12 4.60
CA CYS A 177 7.83 1.96 4.61
C CYS A 177 8.56 0.77 5.22
N CYS A 178 7.88 0.02 6.05
CA CYS A 178 8.33 -1.30 6.46
C CYS A 178 7.20 -2.32 6.39
N SER A 179 7.57 -3.56 6.15
CA SER A 179 6.64 -4.67 6.13
C SER A 179 7.34 -5.94 6.59
N PHE A 180 6.63 -6.79 7.30
CA PHE A 180 7.05 -8.13 7.60
C PHE A 180 5.87 -9.11 7.53
N ILE A 181 6.17 -10.38 7.43
CA ILE A 181 5.19 -11.43 7.28
C ILE A 181 5.36 -12.41 8.44
N VAL A 182 4.32 -12.53 9.26
CA VAL A 182 4.18 -13.57 10.25
C VAL A 182 3.50 -14.75 9.59
N THR A 183 4.11 -15.92 9.64
CA THR A 183 3.48 -17.15 9.20
C THR A 183 2.82 -17.83 10.42
N LEU A 184 1.55 -18.14 10.31
CA LEU A 184 0.82 -18.82 11.38
C LEU A 184 1.20 -20.31 11.42
N ASP A 185 2.38 -20.62 11.93
CA ASP A 185 2.87 -21.98 12.09
C ASP A 185 2.96 -22.35 13.58
N LYS A 186 2.09 -23.28 14.00
CA LYS A 186 2.06 -23.77 15.38
C LYS A 186 3.32 -24.53 15.81
N ALA A 187 4.17 -24.93 14.87
CA ALA A 187 5.43 -25.62 15.14
C ALA A 187 6.66 -24.69 15.08
N SER A 188 6.50 -23.44 14.64
CA SER A 188 7.60 -22.49 14.48
C SER A 188 8.21 -22.12 15.83
N ARG A 189 9.56 -22.12 15.87
CA ARG A 189 10.36 -21.63 16.99
C ARG A 189 10.96 -20.25 16.72
N THR A 190 10.61 -19.65 15.60
CA THR A 190 11.06 -18.31 15.22
C THR A 190 10.45 -17.30 16.19
N LYS A 191 11.27 -16.47 16.81
CA LYS A 191 10.80 -15.35 17.60
C LYS A 191 10.26 -14.26 16.69
N ILE A 192 9.20 -13.59 17.08
CA ILE A 192 8.58 -12.51 16.29
C ILE A 192 9.58 -11.38 16.04
N CYS A 193 10.48 -11.10 16.98
CA CYS A 193 11.54 -10.08 16.81
C CYS A 193 12.60 -10.46 15.77
N ASP A 194 12.75 -11.74 15.43
CA ASP A 194 13.73 -12.24 14.46
C ASP A 194 13.15 -12.35 13.04
N ILE A 195 11.87 -12.09 12.85
CA ILE A 195 11.24 -12.10 11.52
C ILE A 195 11.89 -11.03 10.64
N PRO A 196 12.32 -11.38 9.41
CA PRO A 196 12.89 -10.43 8.48
C PRO A 196 11.93 -9.29 8.15
N VAL A 197 12.40 -8.06 8.28
CA VAL A 197 11.64 -6.86 7.96
C VAL A 197 12.11 -6.32 6.61
N LEU A 198 11.18 -6.14 5.69
CA LEU A 198 11.44 -5.44 4.44
C LEU A 198 11.31 -3.95 4.70
N GLU A 199 12.41 -3.23 4.65
CA GLU A 199 12.49 -1.79 4.88
C GLU A 199 12.89 -1.04 3.62
N SER A 200 12.29 0.11 3.36
CA SER A 200 12.69 0.97 2.26
C SER A 200 13.86 1.88 2.60
N LEU A 201 14.12 2.11 3.90
CA LEU A 201 15.24 2.90 4.41
C LEU A 201 15.55 2.50 5.87
N SER A 202 16.81 2.50 6.22
CA SER A 202 17.42 1.99 7.46
C SER A 202 17.02 2.67 8.79
N GLN A 203 15.97 3.50 8.83
CA GLN A 203 15.68 4.34 10.01
C GLN A 203 14.20 4.38 10.42
N LEU A 204 13.39 3.38 10.07
CA LEU A 204 12.10 3.26 10.75
C LEU A 204 12.34 2.76 12.16
N PRO A 205 11.79 3.41 13.21
CA PRO A 205 11.74 2.78 14.50
C PRO A 205 11.04 1.43 14.35
N ARG A 206 11.64 0.39 14.88
CA ARG A 206 11.00 -0.93 14.93
C ARG A 206 9.64 -0.73 15.58
N PHE A 207 8.57 -0.91 14.82
CA PHE A 207 7.26 -0.88 15.42
C PHE A 207 7.11 -2.11 16.32
N SER A 208 6.59 -1.90 17.49
CA SER A 208 6.36 -3.00 18.41
C SER A 208 4.98 -3.56 18.22
N LEU A 209 4.90 -4.84 17.83
CA LEU A 209 3.69 -5.61 18.04
C LEU A 209 3.41 -5.64 19.54
N CYS A 210 2.18 -5.43 19.89
CA CYS A 210 1.72 -5.46 21.28
C CYS A 210 0.30 -6.02 21.38
N SER A 211 -0.14 -6.28 22.61
CA SER A 211 -1.51 -6.61 22.92
C SER A 211 -2.23 -5.39 23.49
N VAL A 212 -3.42 -5.11 22.98
CA VAL A 212 -4.32 -4.10 23.55
C VAL A 212 -5.69 -4.73 23.72
N ASN A 213 -6.12 -4.90 24.97
CA ASN A 213 -7.39 -5.54 25.31
C ASN A 213 -7.57 -6.93 24.66
N GLY A 214 -6.50 -7.73 24.62
CA GLY A 214 -6.50 -9.06 24.00
C GLY A 214 -6.54 -9.06 22.48
N LYS A 215 -6.28 -7.93 21.85
CA LYS A 215 -6.23 -7.75 20.39
C LYS A 215 -4.80 -7.51 19.94
N LEU A 216 -4.46 -8.05 18.75
CA LEU A 216 -3.19 -7.76 18.10
C LEU A 216 -3.14 -6.29 17.70
N ALA A 217 -2.09 -5.62 18.10
CA ALA A 217 -1.92 -4.19 17.86
C ALA A 217 -0.48 -3.83 17.49
N VAL A 218 -0.32 -2.66 16.87
CA VAL A 218 0.99 -2.07 16.54
C VAL A 218 1.07 -0.68 17.14
N ARG A 219 2.03 -0.49 18.05
CA ARG A 219 2.30 0.81 18.63
C ARG A 219 3.23 1.61 17.75
N VAL A 220 2.91 2.88 17.54
CA VAL A 220 3.74 3.85 16.84
C VAL A 220 4.16 4.96 17.82
N GLU A 221 5.20 5.71 17.45
CA GLU A 221 5.59 6.88 18.24
C GLU A 221 4.46 7.91 18.22
N ASP A 222 4.12 8.43 19.38
CA ASP A 222 3.23 9.57 19.49
C ASP A 222 3.99 10.83 19.02
N SER A 223 3.62 11.33 17.86
CA SER A 223 4.30 12.47 17.26
C SER A 223 3.35 13.26 16.38
N GLU A 224 3.21 14.52 16.68
CA GLU A 224 2.49 15.45 15.81
C GLU A 224 3.20 15.71 14.48
N GLU A 225 4.49 15.32 14.36
CA GLU A 225 5.27 15.53 13.14
C GLU A 225 4.99 14.52 12.03
N TYR A 226 4.40 13.36 12.37
CA TYR A 226 4.27 12.25 11.42
C TYR A 226 2.84 11.74 11.30
N THR A 227 2.46 11.43 10.06
CA THR A 227 1.29 10.59 9.77
C THR A 227 1.76 9.16 9.55
N TYR A 228 1.08 8.22 10.18
CA TYR A 228 1.29 6.79 9.97
C TYR A 228 0.14 6.21 9.15
N ALA A 229 0.44 5.19 8.36
CA ALA A 229 -0.55 4.42 7.64
C ALA A 229 -0.27 2.93 7.83
N PHE A 230 -1.31 2.16 8.12
CA PHE A 230 -1.21 0.78 8.56
C PHE A 230 -2.18 -0.13 7.82
N ALA A 231 -1.74 -1.35 7.51
CA ALA A 231 -2.61 -2.43 7.05
C ALA A 231 -2.10 -3.79 7.53
N ILE A 232 -3.03 -4.72 7.78
CA ILE A 232 -2.75 -6.16 7.94
C ILE A 232 -3.41 -6.88 6.78
N VAL A 233 -2.65 -7.63 6.00
CA VAL A 233 -3.17 -8.48 4.93
C VAL A 233 -3.09 -9.93 5.37
N HIS A 234 -4.25 -10.57 5.51
CA HIS A 234 -4.34 -12.01 5.72
C HIS A 234 -4.20 -12.71 4.37
N GLY A 235 -3.30 -13.68 4.28
CA GLY A 235 -3.06 -14.47 3.09
C GLY A 235 -3.10 -15.96 3.38
N ARG A 236 -3.62 -16.76 2.44
CA ARG A 236 -3.66 -18.22 2.48
C ARG A 236 -3.22 -18.82 1.17
N GLY A 237 -2.40 -19.86 1.22
CA GLY A 237 -1.86 -20.51 0.03
C GLY A 237 -0.67 -19.75 -0.57
N GLN A 238 -0.17 -20.22 -1.70
CA GLN A 238 0.99 -19.70 -2.39
C GLN A 238 0.78 -19.63 -3.90
N GLY A 239 1.55 -18.78 -4.57
CA GLY A 239 1.55 -18.70 -6.03
C GLY A 239 0.20 -18.29 -6.62
N ARG A 240 -0.31 -19.10 -7.57
CA ARG A 240 -1.57 -18.82 -8.28
C ARG A 240 -2.80 -19.01 -7.42
N ASP A 241 -2.71 -19.90 -6.45
CA ASP A 241 -3.84 -20.27 -5.59
C ASP A 241 -3.88 -19.45 -4.31
N LYS A 242 -2.95 -18.47 -4.17
CA LYS A 242 -2.97 -17.57 -3.01
C LYS A 242 -4.24 -16.74 -3.03
N ILE A 243 -4.95 -16.77 -1.91
CA ILE A 243 -6.08 -15.90 -1.61
C ILE A 243 -5.70 -14.92 -0.51
N VAL A 244 -6.28 -13.74 -0.53
CA VAL A 244 -5.97 -12.68 0.43
C VAL A 244 -7.23 -11.99 0.95
N SER A 245 -7.10 -11.27 2.07
CA SER A 245 -8.13 -10.35 2.53
C SER A 245 -8.12 -9.04 1.74
N SER A 246 -9.29 -8.42 1.61
CA SER A 246 -9.38 -7.07 1.05
C SER A 246 -9.00 -6.06 2.12
N GLN A 247 -7.96 -5.24 1.87
CA GLN A 247 -7.41 -4.33 2.87
C GLN A 247 -7.12 -2.94 2.31
N GLN A 248 -7.39 -1.93 3.12
CA GLN A 248 -7.11 -0.53 2.85
C GLN A 248 -6.25 0.04 3.98
N LEU A 249 -5.34 0.98 3.67
CA LEU A 249 -4.56 1.66 4.69
C LEU A 249 -5.47 2.46 5.64
N CYS A 250 -5.28 2.24 6.93
CA CYS A 250 -5.79 3.09 7.99
C CYS A 250 -4.74 4.18 8.30
N LEU A 251 -5.13 5.43 8.28
CA LEU A 251 -4.26 6.55 8.60
C LEU A 251 -4.41 6.90 10.08
N SER A 252 -3.29 7.27 10.72
CA SER A 252 -3.33 7.81 12.10
C SER A 252 -4.00 9.18 12.14
N ASP A 253 -3.91 9.93 11.04
CA ASP A 253 -4.59 11.20 10.83
C ASP A 253 -4.67 11.52 9.34
N THR A 254 -5.64 12.33 8.96
CA THR A 254 -5.93 12.63 7.55
C THR A 254 -5.49 14.02 7.11
N ALA A 255 -4.92 14.86 8.00
CA ALA A 255 -4.67 16.27 7.71
C ALA A 255 -3.78 16.47 6.47
N LEU A 256 -2.71 15.66 6.34
CA LEU A 256 -1.84 15.71 5.16
C LEU A 256 -2.61 15.29 3.90
N TYR A 257 -3.36 14.20 3.95
CA TYR A 257 -4.17 13.73 2.81
C TYR A 257 -5.23 14.75 2.43
N ASP A 258 -5.95 15.31 3.41
CA ASP A 258 -7.01 16.29 3.19
C ASP A 258 -6.49 17.55 2.51
N SER A 259 -5.27 17.99 2.86
CA SER A 259 -4.62 19.14 2.22
C SER A 259 -4.34 18.92 0.72
N TYR A 260 -4.18 17.66 0.27
CA TYR A 260 -3.90 17.30 -1.12
C TYR A 260 -5.10 16.79 -1.91
N CYS A 261 -6.25 16.54 -1.29
CA CYS A 261 -7.44 16.04 -1.99
C CYS A 261 -8.46 17.14 -2.31
N SER A 262 -8.25 18.36 -1.83
CA SER A 262 -9.16 19.49 -1.99
C SER A 262 -9.20 20.05 -3.43
N ASN A 263 -10.24 20.82 -3.77
CA ASN A 263 -10.29 21.55 -5.04
C ASN A 263 -9.22 22.64 -5.14
N GLU A 264 -8.83 23.24 -4.02
CA GLU A 264 -7.75 24.22 -3.97
C GLU A 264 -6.42 23.58 -4.31
N ALA A 265 -6.15 22.39 -3.74
CA ALA A 265 -4.97 21.60 -4.09
C ALA A 265 -4.94 21.22 -5.57
N PHE A 266 -6.11 20.87 -6.15
CA PHE A 266 -6.21 20.63 -7.59
C PHE A 266 -5.83 21.87 -8.41
N ASN A 267 -6.40 23.01 -8.10
CA ASN A 267 -6.13 24.26 -8.84
C ASN A 267 -4.65 24.63 -8.79
N LYS A 268 -4.04 24.53 -7.61
CA LYS A 268 -2.61 24.77 -7.42
C LYS A 268 -1.74 23.79 -8.22
N ALA A 269 -2.05 22.50 -8.13
CA ALA A 269 -1.38 21.48 -8.94
C ALA A 269 -1.55 21.75 -10.43
N TYR A 270 -2.76 22.05 -10.90
CA TYR A 270 -3.05 22.31 -12.30
C TYR A 270 -2.25 23.50 -12.88
N GLU A 271 -2.12 24.60 -12.11
CA GLU A 271 -1.30 25.75 -12.50
C GLU A 271 0.17 25.35 -12.72
N SER A 272 0.71 24.44 -11.96
CA SER A 272 2.09 23.97 -12.11
C SER A 272 2.36 23.20 -13.43
N TYR A 273 1.31 22.76 -14.14
CA TYR A 273 1.42 22.04 -15.42
C TYR A 273 1.19 22.93 -16.66
N LYS A 274 0.85 24.21 -16.46
CA LYS A 274 0.72 25.19 -17.53
C LYS A 274 2.08 25.66 -18.02
#